data_57f46c95586ccb9782f3d6ceb40033df
#
_entry.id   57f46c95586ccb9782f3d6ceb40033df
#
_cell.length_a   1.000
_cell.length_b   1.000
_cell.length_c   1.000
_cell.angle_alpha   90.00
_cell.angle_beta   90.00
_cell.angle_gamma   90.00
#
_symmetry.space_group_name_H-M   'P 1'
#
loop_
_entity.id
_entity.type
_entity.pdbx_description
1 polymer ?
#
loop_
_entity_poly.entity_id
_entity_poly.type
_entity_poly.pdbx_seq_one_letter_code
_entity_poly.pdbx_strand_id
1 'polypeptide(L)'
;YTGTTSSAASDVYKRQILFYARLAAPLSLLFAVIYFGTNWITSRRTDNHQLYLEWELAIPFVPSMIYMYASLLVLLLLPAFTLTRSQLIALARSLVAALFIAAAIYLLLPADLGFVRPDHVPGYNAVFQALFALEMPHNLVPSLHVATSALFIAVLYRSLSSVWIRAGLILWGVLLCASVLLVHQHHVLDVVSGLLLGYLCYRLVYRRAIERT
;
A
#
# COMPACT_ATOMS: atom_id res chain seq x y z
N TYR A 1 -30.60 -0.08 34.42
CA TYR A 1 -30.32 -1.12 33.39
C TYR A 1 -29.55 -0.56 32.18
N THR A 2 -28.38 0.08 32.41
CA THR A 2 -27.53 0.65 31.33
C THR A 2 -26.15 0.02 31.25
N GLY A 3 -25.78 -0.90 32.14
CA GLY A 3 -24.42 -1.50 32.20
C GLY A 3 -24.16 -2.67 31.24
N THR A 4 -25.19 -3.43 30.84
CA THR A 4 -25.03 -4.66 30.06
C THR A 4 -24.81 -4.42 28.54
N THR A 5 -25.34 -3.34 27.99
CA THR A 5 -25.19 -3.00 26.56
C THR A 5 -23.81 -2.49 26.22
N SER A 6 -23.16 -1.76 27.14
CA SER A 6 -21.80 -1.23 26.95
C SER A 6 -20.74 -2.33 26.96
N SER A 7 -20.85 -3.34 27.82
CA SER A 7 -19.90 -4.46 27.87
C SER A 7 -20.00 -5.36 26.64
N ALA A 8 -21.21 -5.67 26.17
CA ALA A 8 -21.43 -6.47 24.98
C ALA A 8 -20.89 -5.80 23.71
N ALA A 9 -21.10 -4.50 23.56
CA ALA A 9 -20.52 -3.73 22.43
C ALA A 9 -18.98 -3.74 22.48
N SER A 10 -18.38 -3.52 23.64
CA SER A 10 -16.93 -3.61 23.85
C SER A 10 -16.36 -4.97 23.42
N ASP A 11 -17.05 -6.06 23.77
CA ASP A 11 -16.61 -7.42 23.44
C ASP A 11 -16.71 -7.72 21.94
N VAL A 12 -17.71 -7.19 21.24
CA VAL A 12 -17.82 -7.30 19.78
C VAL A 12 -16.64 -6.59 19.10
N TYR A 13 -16.31 -5.37 19.52
CA TYR A 13 -15.15 -4.63 18.97
C TYR A 13 -13.84 -5.34 19.24
N LYS A 14 -13.60 -5.84 20.46
CA LYS A 14 -12.40 -6.62 20.79
C LYS A 14 -12.24 -7.85 19.90
N ARG A 15 -13.32 -8.61 19.70
CA ARG A 15 -13.32 -9.79 18.82
C ARG A 15 -13.02 -9.42 17.36
N GLN A 16 -13.51 -8.29 16.88
CA GLN A 16 -13.26 -7.79 15.53
C GLN A 16 -11.81 -7.37 15.34
N ILE A 17 -11.27 -6.59 16.27
CA ILE A 17 -9.85 -6.17 16.26
C ILE A 17 -8.92 -7.39 16.34
N LEU A 18 -9.23 -8.35 17.22
CA LEU A 18 -8.44 -9.58 17.35
C LEU A 18 -8.48 -10.42 16.07
N PHE A 19 -9.66 -10.52 15.42
CA PHE A 19 -9.77 -11.20 14.13
C PHE A 19 -8.93 -10.52 13.06
N TYR A 20 -9.00 -9.17 12.97
CA TYR A 20 -8.17 -8.39 12.06
C TYR A 20 -6.67 -8.61 12.32
N ALA A 21 -6.24 -8.53 13.57
CA ALA A 21 -4.84 -8.74 13.95
C ALA A 21 -4.33 -10.15 13.58
N ARG A 22 -5.16 -11.18 13.83
CA ARG A 22 -4.85 -12.58 13.45
C ARG A 22 -4.71 -12.76 11.93
N LEU A 23 -5.39 -11.95 11.13
CA LEU A 23 -5.30 -11.97 9.68
C LEU A 23 -4.13 -11.11 9.19
N ALA A 24 -3.92 -9.95 9.79
CA ALA A 24 -2.90 -9.00 9.41
C ALA A 24 -1.47 -9.49 9.74
N ALA A 25 -1.27 -10.13 10.89
CA ALA A 25 0.07 -10.55 11.32
C ALA A 25 0.74 -11.54 10.34
N PRO A 26 0.12 -12.68 9.94
CA PRO A 26 0.75 -13.57 8.97
C PRO A 26 0.87 -12.92 7.59
N LEU A 27 -0.06 -12.04 7.21
CA LEU A 27 0.00 -11.30 5.95
C LEU A 27 1.17 -10.32 5.92
N SER A 28 1.42 -9.62 7.04
CA SER A 28 2.59 -8.72 7.18
C SER A 28 3.91 -9.50 7.14
N LEU A 29 3.96 -10.68 7.75
CA LEU A 29 5.13 -11.55 7.68
C LEU A 29 5.37 -12.03 6.24
N LEU A 30 4.32 -12.48 5.56
CA LEU A 30 4.40 -12.90 4.16
C LEU A 30 4.87 -11.74 3.26
N PHE A 31 4.32 -10.54 3.48
CA PHE A 31 4.75 -9.33 2.80
C PHE A 31 6.24 -9.09 3.02
N ALA A 32 6.69 -9.10 4.28
CA ALA A 32 8.10 -8.86 4.61
C ALA A 32 9.03 -9.87 3.91
N VAL A 33 8.71 -11.16 3.98
CA VAL A 33 9.53 -12.22 3.37
C VAL A 33 9.61 -12.04 1.85
N ILE A 34 8.49 -11.83 1.18
CA ILE A 34 8.44 -11.71 -0.28
C ILE A 34 9.04 -10.38 -0.75
N TYR A 35 8.63 -9.26 -0.14
CA TYR A 35 9.06 -7.93 -0.55
C TYR A 35 10.56 -7.73 -0.33
N PHE A 36 11.07 -8.04 0.86
CA PHE A 36 12.50 -7.92 1.13
C PHE A 36 13.32 -9.00 0.42
N GLY A 37 12.75 -10.20 0.25
CA GLY A 37 13.40 -11.28 -0.52
C GLY A 37 13.59 -10.90 -1.98
N THR A 38 12.56 -10.40 -2.65
CA THR A 38 12.66 -9.92 -4.04
C THR A 38 13.62 -8.75 -4.15
N ASN A 39 13.55 -7.78 -3.24
CA ASN A 39 14.46 -6.64 -3.20
C ASN A 39 15.93 -7.07 -3.06
N TRP A 40 16.20 -8.04 -2.18
CA TRP A 40 17.54 -8.59 -2.01
C TRP A 40 18.06 -9.32 -3.26
N ILE A 41 17.18 -10.06 -3.97
CA ILE A 41 17.54 -10.71 -5.23
C ILE A 41 17.83 -9.67 -6.30
N THR A 42 16.93 -8.69 -6.50
CA THR A 42 17.05 -7.66 -7.54
C THR A 42 18.20 -6.72 -7.29
N SER A 43 18.56 -6.43 -6.03
CA SER A 43 19.74 -5.59 -5.69
C SER A 43 21.08 -6.19 -6.12
N ARG A 44 21.14 -7.47 -6.46
CA ARG A 44 22.35 -8.16 -6.94
C ARG A 44 22.41 -8.33 -8.45
N ARG A 45 21.36 -7.87 -9.13
CA ARG A 45 21.30 -7.92 -10.59
C ARG A 45 21.99 -6.71 -11.19
N THR A 46 22.52 -6.91 -12.40
CA THR A 46 23.18 -5.88 -13.19
C THR A 46 22.42 -5.57 -14.48
N ASP A 47 21.29 -6.26 -14.72
CA ASP A 47 20.43 -6.14 -15.88
C ASP A 47 19.15 -5.34 -15.57
N ASN A 48 19.27 -4.31 -14.76
CA ASN A 48 18.18 -3.41 -14.43
C ASN A 48 17.77 -2.54 -15.62
N HIS A 49 16.49 -2.21 -15.67
CA HIS A 49 15.90 -1.43 -16.76
C HIS A 49 15.55 -0.01 -16.31
N GLN A 50 15.88 0.97 -17.15
CA GLN A 50 15.37 2.32 -16.98
C GLN A 50 13.92 2.35 -17.46
N LEU A 51 12.97 2.34 -16.51
CA LEU A 51 11.53 2.35 -16.80
C LEU A 51 10.87 3.69 -16.50
N TYR A 52 11.64 4.76 -16.37
CA TYR A 52 11.19 6.12 -16.18
C TYR A 52 11.57 7.00 -17.37
N LEU A 53 10.86 8.11 -17.52
CA LEU A 53 11.14 9.12 -18.53
C LEU A 53 12.06 10.21 -17.95
N GLU A 54 12.99 10.73 -18.73
CA GLU A 54 13.99 11.69 -18.25
C GLU A 54 13.37 12.95 -17.63
N TRP A 55 12.22 13.42 -18.13
CA TRP A 55 11.51 14.57 -17.54
C TRP A 55 11.05 14.32 -16.10
N GLU A 56 10.83 13.06 -15.71
CA GLU A 56 10.42 12.72 -14.34
C GLU A 56 11.50 13.06 -13.32
N LEU A 57 12.77 13.07 -13.71
CA LEU A 57 13.87 13.46 -12.85
C LEU A 57 13.81 14.94 -12.44
N ALA A 58 13.01 15.76 -13.16
CA ALA A 58 12.73 17.14 -12.80
C ALA A 58 11.58 17.29 -11.77
N ILE A 59 10.91 16.21 -11.38
CA ILE A 59 9.89 16.24 -10.31
C ILE A 59 10.55 16.72 -9.02
N PRO A 60 9.98 17.75 -8.35
CA PRO A 60 10.60 18.31 -7.15
C PRO A 60 10.55 17.31 -5.99
N PHE A 61 11.64 17.21 -5.24
CA PHE A 61 11.66 16.49 -3.97
C PHE A 61 11.00 17.35 -2.88
N VAL A 62 9.90 16.86 -2.30
CA VAL A 62 9.10 17.57 -1.29
C VAL A 62 9.10 16.75 0.02
N PRO A 63 10.07 16.98 0.94
CA PRO A 63 10.24 16.15 2.14
C PRO A 63 9.01 16.03 3.02
N SER A 64 8.19 17.08 3.14
CA SER A 64 6.97 17.06 3.96
C SER A 64 5.92 16.05 3.48
N MET A 65 5.97 15.63 2.22
CA MET A 65 5.08 14.62 1.66
C MET A 65 5.34 13.22 2.23
N ILE A 66 6.42 13.04 3.00
CA ILE A 66 6.68 11.79 3.74
C ILE A 66 5.54 11.46 4.73
N TYR A 67 4.88 12.45 5.31
CA TYR A 67 3.73 12.21 6.19
C TYR A 67 2.53 11.68 5.41
N MET A 68 2.31 12.20 4.20
CA MET A 68 1.27 11.67 3.31
C MET A 68 1.62 10.25 2.85
N TYR A 69 2.87 10.01 2.47
CA TYR A 69 3.38 8.67 2.14
C TYR A 69 3.14 7.69 3.30
N ALA A 70 3.55 8.02 4.52
CA ALA A 70 3.37 7.20 5.71
C ALA A 70 1.90 7.04 6.13
N SER A 71 0.99 7.91 5.66
CA SER A 71 -0.44 7.83 5.98
C SER A 71 -1.11 6.56 5.42
N LEU A 72 -0.46 5.82 4.51
CA LEU A 72 -0.88 4.46 4.16
C LEU A 72 -1.04 3.59 5.42
N LEU A 73 -0.17 3.72 6.42
CA LEU A 73 -0.28 2.95 7.67
C LEU A 73 -1.62 3.20 8.38
N VAL A 74 -2.12 4.44 8.34
CA VAL A 74 -3.45 4.78 8.86
C VAL A 74 -4.55 4.15 8.01
N LEU A 75 -4.41 4.20 6.67
CA LEU A 75 -5.37 3.58 5.75
C LEU A 75 -5.48 2.06 6.00
N LEU A 76 -4.37 1.39 6.31
CA LEU A 76 -4.36 -0.05 6.63
C LEU A 76 -5.18 -0.39 7.87
N LEU A 77 -5.34 0.51 8.83
CA LEU A 77 -6.09 0.23 10.06
C LEU A 77 -7.61 0.35 9.89
N LEU A 78 -8.10 1.14 8.92
CA LEU A 78 -9.53 1.43 8.76
C LEU A 78 -10.40 0.18 8.54
N PRO A 79 -9.98 -0.86 7.79
CA PRO A 79 -10.76 -2.08 7.61
C PRO A 79 -11.14 -2.79 8.91
N ALA A 80 -10.31 -2.70 9.95
CA ALA A 80 -10.60 -3.30 11.25
C ALA A 80 -11.92 -2.80 11.85
N PHE A 81 -12.31 -1.57 11.52
CA PHE A 81 -13.49 -0.89 12.08
C PHE A 81 -14.67 -0.79 11.12
N THR A 82 -14.44 -1.04 9.82
CA THR A 82 -15.45 -0.76 8.79
C THR A 82 -15.91 -1.99 8.01
N LEU A 83 -15.11 -3.06 7.99
CA LEU A 83 -15.40 -4.23 7.16
C LEU A 83 -15.87 -5.43 7.97
N THR A 84 -16.74 -6.24 7.39
CA THR A 84 -17.14 -7.54 7.92
C THR A 84 -15.99 -8.56 7.81
N ARG A 85 -16.11 -9.68 8.52
CA ARG A 85 -15.09 -10.75 8.46
C ARG A 85 -14.90 -11.32 7.06
N SER A 86 -15.97 -11.53 6.31
CA SER A 86 -15.90 -12.00 4.91
C SER A 86 -15.18 -11.00 4.02
N GLN A 87 -15.44 -9.71 4.20
CA GLN A 87 -14.74 -8.63 3.48
C GLN A 87 -13.26 -8.56 3.85
N LEU A 88 -12.89 -8.76 5.12
CA LEU A 88 -11.50 -8.81 5.55
C LEU A 88 -10.74 -9.98 4.92
N ILE A 89 -11.37 -11.16 4.87
CA ILE A 89 -10.77 -12.35 4.20
C ILE A 89 -10.61 -12.09 2.71
N ALA A 90 -11.61 -11.52 2.05
CA ALA A 90 -11.52 -11.18 0.64
C ALA A 90 -10.43 -10.15 0.35
N LEU A 91 -10.29 -9.13 1.21
CA LEU A 91 -9.22 -8.13 1.13
C LEU A 91 -7.83 -8.78 1.30
N ALA A 92 -7.66 -9.65 2.29
CA ALA A 92 -6.40 -10.37 2.51
C ALA A 92 -6.00 -11.22 1.30
N ARG A 93 -6.94 -11.97 0.71
CA ARG A 93 -6.71 -12.73 -0.54
C ARG A 93 -6.27 -11.83 -1.69
N SER A 94 -6.86 -10.64 -1.79
CA SER A 94 -6.53 -9.66 -2.83
C SER A 94 -5.13 -9.07 -2.64
N LEU A 95 -4.73 -8.83 -1.39
CA LEU A 95 -3.37 -8.38 -1.06
C LEU A 95 -2.33 -9.45 -1.36
N VAL A 96 -2.62 -10.70 -1.02
CA VAL A 96 -1.74 -11.84 -1.37
C VAL A 96 -1.57 -11.92 -2.89
N ALA A 97 -2.66 -11.84 -3.66
CA ALA A 97 -2.58 -11.84 -5.12
C ALA A 97 -1.75 -10.67 -5.66
N ALA A 98 -1.97 -9.44 -5.16
CA ALA A 98 -1.20 -8.27 -5.56
C ALA A 98 0.30 -8.43 -5.24
N LEU A 99 0.63 -8.95 -4.06
CA LEU A 99 2.00 -9.18 -3.63
C LEU A 99 2.73 -10.18 -4.54
N PHE A 100 2.11 -11.32 -4.86
CA PHE A 100 2.74 -12.34 -5.72
C PHE A 100 2.88 -11.87 -7.17
N ILE A 101 1.88 -11.15 -7.70
CA ILE A 101 1.96 -10.57 -9.06
C ILE A 101 3.08 -9.53 -9.12
N ALA A 102 3.15 -8.62 -8.14
CA ALA A 102 4.21 -7.63 -8.08
C ALA A 102 5.58 -8.28 -7.93
N ALA A 103 5.74 -9.26 -7.04
CA ALA A 103 6.98 -9.99 -6.84
C ALA A 103 7.47 -10.68 -8.12
N ALA A 104 6.55 -11.31 -8.87
CA ALA A 104 6.89 -11.92 -10.17
C ALA A 104 7.39 -10.86 -11.17
N ILE A 105 6.73 -9.70 -11.22
CA ILE A 105 7.15 -8.61 -12.12
C ILE A 105 8.51 -8.04 -11.68
N TYR A 106 8.76 -7.81 -10.38
CA TYR A 106 10.06 -7.34 -9.90
C TYR A 106 11.21 -8.26 -10.30
N LEU A 107 10.99 -9.58 -10.23
CA LEU A 107 12.01 -10.56 -10.61
C LEU A 107 12.20 -10.66 -12.12
N LEU A 108 11.15 -10.47 -12.91
CA LEU A 108 11.20 -10.53 -14.38
C LEU A 108 11.66 -9.23 -15.01
N LEU A 109 11.37 -8.10 -14.38
CA LEU A 109 11.62 -6.76 -14.90
C LEU A 109 12.20 -5.86 -13.79
N PRO A 110 13.43 -6.11 -13.33
CA PRO A 110 14.06 -5.26 -12.32
C PRO A 110 14.28 -3.85 -12.88
N ALA A 111 13.98 -2.84 -12.08
CA ALA A 111 14.02 -1.45 -12.51
C ALA A 111 14.97 -0.61 -11.66
N ASP A 112 15.54 0.45 -12.25
CA ASP A 112 16.34 1.45 -11.57
C ASP A 112 15.50 2.65 -11.13
N LEU A 113 15.78 3.17 -9.94
CA LEU A 113 15.05 4.31 -9.38
C LEU A 113 15.44 5.64 -10.06
N GLY A 114 16.42 5.84 -10.79
CA GLY A 114 16.77 7.11 -11.43
C GLY A 114 16.98 8.32 -10.50
N PHE A 115 16.17 8.49 -9.48
CA PHE A 115 16.34 9.56 -8.49
C PHE A 115 17.54 9.32 -7.58
N VAL A 116 18.35 10.37 -7.39
CA VAL A 116 19.44 10.36 -6.41
C VAL A 116 18.85 10.56 -5.01
N ARG A 117 19.08 9.61 -4.12
CA ARG A 117 18.66 9.74 -2.71
C ARG A 117 19.60 10.70 -1.99
N PRO A 118 19.06 11.75 -1.31
CA PRO A 118 19.89 12.68 -0.57
C PRO A 118 20.48 12.02 0.68
N ASP A 119 21.75 12.30 0.96
CA ASP A 119 22.44 11.83 2.18
C ASP A 119 21.88 12.46 3.44
N HIS A 120 21.36 13.69 3.31
CA HIS A 120 20.77 14.44 4.42
C HIS A 120 19.54 15.23 3.99
N VAL A 121 18.47 15.13 4.77
CA VAL A 121 17.21 15.86 4.56
C VAL A 121 16.91 16.73 5.78
N PRO A 122 17.19 18.03 5.73
CA PRO A 122 16.99 18.94 6.88
C PRO A 122 15.57 18.86 7.46
N GLY A 123 15.47 18.68 8.76
CA GLY A 123 14.19 18.54 9.47
C GLY A 123 13.51 17.16 9.35
N TYR A 124 13.93 16.29 8.40
CA TYR A 124 13.30 14.98 8.12
C TYR A 124 14.31 13.84 8.11
N ASN A 125 15.56 14.10 8.48
CA ASN A 125 16.66 13.16 8.25
C ASN A 125 16.41 11.76 8.85
N ALA A 126 15.97 11.67 10.10
CA ALA A 126 15.72 10.39 10.77
C ALA A 126 14.65 9.54 10.04
N VAL A 127 13.58 10.20 9.54
CA VAL A 127 12.49 9.52 8.83
C VAL A 127 12.96 9.01 7.47
N PHE A 128 13.70 9.83 6.71
CA PHE A 128 14.22 9.41 5.40
C PHE A 128 15.31 8.35 5.51
N GLN A 129 16.19 8.43 6.50
CA GLN A 129 17.18 7.38 6.73
C GLN A 129 16.51 6.04 7.09
N ALA A 130 15.46 6.05 7.92
CA ALA A 130 14.68 4.85 8.21
C ALA A 130 13.97 4.32 6.96
N LEU A 131 13.37 5.20 6.13
CA LEU A 131 12.73 4.83 4.88
C LEU A 131 13.73 4.18 3.92
N PHE A 132 14.88 4.82 3.68
CA PHE A 132 15.89 4.32 2.75
C PHE A 132 16.56 3.03 3.21
N ALA A 133 16.62 2.78 4.53
CA ALA A 133 17.09 1.51 5.07
C ALA A 133 16.07 0.37 4.87
N LEU A 134 14.78 0.68 4.88
CA LEU A 134 13.72 -0.29 4.68
C LEU A 134 13.38 -0.52 3.20
N GLU A 135 13.39 0.53 2.41
CA GLU A 135 13.00 0.48 0.99
C GLU A 135 14.22 0.63 0.08
N MET A 136 14.75 -0.50 -0.36
CA MET A 136 15.80 -0.54 -1.38
C MET A 136 15.19 -0.18 -2.75
N PRO A 137 15.94 0.49 -3.65
CA PRO A 137 15.41 1.08 -4.88
C PRO A 137 15.28 0.08 -6.05
N HIS A 138 14.69 -1.10 -5.82
CA HIS A 138 14.64 -2.15 -6.85
C HIS A 138 13.25 -2.74 -7.09
N ASN A 139 12.34 -2.69 -6.10
CA ASN A 139 10.95 -3.15 -6.25
C ASN A 139 10.07 -1.97 -6.70
N LEU A 140 10.21 -1.53 -7.95
CA LEU A 140 9.60 -0.30 -8.43
C LEU A 140 8.28 -0.53 -9.15
N VAL A 141 8.28 -1.34 -10.22
CA VAL A 141 7.13 -1.57 -11.11
C VAL A 141 6.52 -2.95 -10.84
N PRO A 142 5.25 -3.02 -10.44
CA PRO A 142 4.31 -1.96 -10.05
C PRO A 142 4.53 -1.49 -8.61
N SER A 143 4.20 -0.23 -8.28
CA SER A 143 4.24 0.25 -6.90
C SER A 143 3.23 -0.50 -6.02
N LEU A 144 3.72 -1.30 -5.06
CA LEU A 144 2.85 -1.96 -4.07
C LEU A 144 2.23 -0.97 -3.09
N HIS A 145 2.90 0.15 -2.80
CA HIS A 145 2.33 1.24 -2.01
C HIS A 145 1.04 1.78 -2.65
N VAL A 146 1.10 2.07 -3.95
CA VAL A 146 -0.04 2.56 -4.73
C VAL A 146 -1.09 1.47 -4.92
N ALA A 147 -0.69 0.23 -5.24
CA ALA A 147 -1.63 -0.88 -5.44
C ALA A 147 -2.44 -1.18 -4.18
N THR A 148 -1.77 -1.20 -3.01
CA THR A 148 -2.42 -1.38 -1.72
C THR A 148 -3.37 -0.23 -1.41
N SER A 149 -2.93 1.01 -1.60
CA SER A 149 -3.77 2.20 -1.41
C SER A 149 -5.03 2.15 -2.26
N ALA A 150 -4.89 1.88 -3.56
CA ALA A 150 -6.00 1.79 -4.50
C ALA A 150 -7.00 0.67 -4.13
N LEU A 151 -6.49 -0.50 -3.75
CA LEU A 151 -7.32 -1.63 -3.31
C LEU A 151 -8.11 -1.28 -2.04
N PHE A 152 -7.44 -0.72 -1.02
CA PHE A 152 -8.11 -0.33 0.24
C PHE A 152 -9.15 0.75 0.01
N ILE A 153 -8.82 1.79 -0.76
CA ILE A 153 -9.75 2.86 -1.09
C ILE A 153 -10.97 2.31 -1.86
N ALA A 154 -10.78 1.43 -2.84
CA ALA A 154 -11.88 0.85 -3.60
C ALA A 154 -12.82 0.02 -2.71
N VAL A 155 -12.27 -0.73 -1.75
CA VAL A 155 -13.05 -1.53 -0.79
C VAL A 155 -13.79 -0.63 0.20
N LEU A 156 -13.10 0.33 0.82
CA LEU A 156 -13.69 1.27 1.78
C LEU A 156 -14.75 2.17 1.14
N TYR A 157 -14.50 2.65 -0.08
CA TYR A 157 -15.45 3.47 -0.84
C TYR A 157 -16.83 2.79 -0.96
N ARG A 158 -16.85 1.47 -1.12
CA ARG A 158 -18.10 0.72 -1.26
C ARG A 158 -18.77 0.41 0.09
N SER A 159 -18.02 0.35 1.17
CA SER A 159 -18.56 0.09 2.51
C SER A 159 -19.11 1.33 3.21
N LEU A 160 -18.79 2.52 2.71
CA LEU A 160 -19.21 3.79 3.28
C LEU A 160 -20.37 4.40 2.48
N SER A 161 -21.33 5.04 3.17
CA SER A 161 -22.52 5.64 2.54
C SER A 161 -22.35 7.13 2.25
N SER A 162 -21.62 7.87 3.10
CA SER A 162 -21.45 9.31 2.98
C SER A 162 -20.65 9.70 1.74
N VAL A 163 -21.21 10.57 0.90
CA VAL A 163 -20.54 11.11 -0.29
C VAL A 163 -19.30 11.92 0.06
N TRP A 164 -19.32 12.65 1.15
CA TRP A 164 -18.19 13.47 1.59
C TRP A 164 -17.01 12.62 2.07
N ILE A 165 -17.30 11.51 2.79
CA ILE A 165 -16.25 10.56 3.20
C ILE A 165 -15.66 9.86 1.97
N ARG A 166 -16.49 9.48 0.99
CA ARG A 166 -16.04 8.90 -0.27
C ARG A 166 -15.15 9.87 -1.06
N ALA A 167 -15.55 11.16 -1.14
CA ALA A 167 -14.74 12.20 -1.78
C ALA A 167 -13.39 12.39 -1.06
N GLY A 168 -13.40 12.40 0.27
CA GLY A 168 -12.19 12.46 1.09
C GLY A 168 -11.26 11.27 0.87
N LEU A 169 -11.80 10.04 0.72
CA LEU A 169 -11.01 8.85 0.39
C LEU A 169 -10.35 8.95 -0.98
N ILE A 170 -11.07 9.44 -1.99
CA ILE A 170 -10.49 9.63 -3.32
C ILE A 170 -9.39 10.69 -3.28
N LEU A 171 -9.63 11.83 -2.63
CA LEU A 171 -8.60 12.85 -2.45
C LEU A 171 -7.36 12.30 -1.73
N TRP A 172 -7.56 11.51 -0.67
CA TRP A 172 -6.47 10.84 0.04
C TRP A 172 -5.68 9.92 -0.89
N GLY A 173 -6.36 9.13 -1.73
CA GLY A 173 -5.71 8.27 -2.73
C GLY A 173 -4.89 9.05 -3.75
N VAL A 174 -5.40 10.17 -4.25
CA VAL A 174 -4.66 11.06 -5.16
C VAL A 174 -3.41 11.61 -4.48
N LEU A 175 -3.54 12.06 -3.22
CA LEU A 175 -2.40 12.57 -2.44
C LEU A 175 -1.38 11.47 -2.13
N LEU A 176 -1.80 10.23 -1.86
CA LEU A 176 -0.90 9.08 -1.70
C LEU A 176 -0.13 8.81 -3.00
N CYS A 177 -0.80 8.81 -4.16
CA CYS A 177 -0.13 8.67 -5.45
C CYS A 177 0.87 9.81 -5.73
N ALA A 178 0.50 11.04 -5.41
CA ALA A 178 1.41 12.18 -5.55
C ALA A 178 2.61 12.08 -4.59
N SER A 179 2.39 11.59 -3.36
CA SER A 179 3.44 11.50 -2.35
C SER A 179 4.57 10.56 -2.76
N VAL A 180 4.28 9.42 -3.38
CA VAL A 180 5.34 8.47 -3.80
C VAL A 180 6.26 9.06 -4.86
N LEU A 181 5.75 9.96 -5.71
CA LEU A 181 6.53 10.71 -6.69
C LEU A 181 7.35 11.82 -6.01
N LEU A 182 6.70 12.59 -5.12
CA LEU A 182 7.29 13.77 -4.47
C LEU A 182 8.31 13.43 -3.38
N VAL A 183 8.30 12.21 -2.84
CA VAL A 183 9.36 11.70 -1.95
C VAL A 183 10.40 10.86 -2.70
N HIS A 184 10.35 10.85 -4.04
CA HIS A 184 11.30 10.16 -4.93
C HIS A 184 11.43 8.65 -4.63
N GLN A 185 10.32 7.99 -4.30
CA GLN A 185 10.31 6.53 -4.11
C GLN A 185 9.84 5.78 -5.37
N HIS A 186 9.09 6.43 -6.24
CA HIS A 186 8.52 5.82 -7.44
C HIS A 186 8.48 6.80 -8.62
N HIS A 187 8.36 6.25 -9.81
CA HIS A 187 8.13 6.93 -11.07
C HIS A 187 6.67 6.82 -11.54
N VAL A 188 6.29 7.54 -12.57
CA VAL A 188 4.89 7.59 -13.07
C VAL A 188 4.42 6.21 -13.52
N LEU A 189 5.27 5.43 -14.19
CA LEU A 189 4.91 4.07 -14.63
C LEU A 189 4.60 3.15 -13.43
N ASP A 190 5.34 3.31 -12.33
CA ASP A 190 5.13 2.53 -11.11
C ASP A 190 3.75 2.84 -10.50
N VAL A 191 3.38 4.13 -10.51
CA VAL A 191 2.09 4.61 -10.01
C VAL A 191 0.95 4.07 -10.90
N VAL A 192 1.06 4.21 -12.21
CA VAL A 192 0.03 3.75 -13.15
C VAL A 192 -0.15 2.25 -13.07
N SER A 193 0.94 1.49 -13.09
CA SER A 193 0.90 0.02 -12.96
C SER A 193 0.41 -0.44 -11.59
N GLY A 194 0.75 0.30 -10.52
CA GLY A 194 0.24 0.07 -9.17
C GLY A 194 -1.27 0.29 -9.08
N LEU A 195 -1.79 1.39 -9.64
CA LEU A 195 -3.24 1.64 -9.73
C LEU A 195 -3.95 0.52 -10.49
N LEU A 196 -3.40 0.09 -11.63
CA LEU A 196 -3.95 -1.00 -12.43
C LEU A 196 -3.97 -2.31 -11.64
N LEU A 197 -2.87 -2.67 -10.97
CA LEU A 197 -2.79 -3.87 -10.14
C LEU A 197 -3.82 -3.85 -9.02
N GLY A 198 -3.91 -2.74 -8.27
CA GLY A 198 -4.91 -2.57 -7.20
C GLY A 198 -6.34 -2.70 -7.71
N TYR A 199 -6.65 -2.08 -8.86
CA TYR A 199 -7.96 -2.19 -9.50
C TYR A 199 -8.27 -3.62 -9.96
N LEU A 200 -7.33 -4.31 -10.59
CA LEU A 200 -7.51 -5.69 -11.05
C LEU A 200 -7.72 -6.64 -9.87
N CYS A 201 -6.94 -6.52 -8.80
CA CYS A 201 -7.12 -7.31 -7.58
C CYS A 201 -8.48 -7.03 -6.92
N TYR A 202 -8.93 -5.77 -6.90
CA TYR A 202 -10.27 -5.43 -6.45
C TYR A 202 -11.35 -6.10 -7.31
N ARG A 203 -11.26 -6.02 -8.63
CA ARG A 203 -12.29 -6.54 -9.57
C ARG A 203 -12.31 -8.08 -9.62
N LEU A 204 -11.15 -8.69 -9.75
CA LEU A 204 -11.03 -10.12 -10.09
C LEU A 204 -10.91 -11.02 -8.85
N VAL A 205 -10.44 -10.49 -7.72
CA VAL A 205 -10.27 -11.27 -6.49
C VAL A 205 -11.29 -10.84 -5.45
N TYR A 206 -11.26 -9.57 -5.02
CA TYR A 206 -12.14 -9.09 -3.94
C TYR A 206 -13.62 -9.22 -4.29
N ARG A 207 -14.05 -8.60 -5.39
CA ARG A 207 -15.48 -8.62 -5.78
C ARG A 207 -16.00 -10.03 -6.00
N ARG A 208 -15.25 -10.87 -6.72
CA ARG A 208 -15.66 -12.27 -6.95
C ARG A 208 -15.74 -13.07 -5.66
N ALA A 209 -14.87 -12.80 -4.67
CA ALA A 209 -14.95 -13.46 -3.37
C ALA A 209 -16.19 -13.06 -2.59
N ILE A 210 -16.61 -11.78 -2.66
CA ILE A 210 -17.81 -11.28 -1.97
C ILE A 210 -19.10 -11.73 -2.69
N GLU A 211 -19.12 -11.80 -4.02
CA GLU A 211 -20.28 -12.24 -4.80
C GLU A 211 -20.58 -13.75 -4.62
N ARG A 212 -19.66 -14.52 -4.05
CA ARG A 212 -19.80 -15.97 -3.77
C ARG A 212 -20.18 -16.28 -2.33
N THR A 213 -20.21 -15.29 -1.43
CA THR A 213 -20.59 -15.43 -0.01
C THR A 213 -22.00 -14.92 0.25
#